data_28bd8134b5f026ee9d09407fcd561a75
#
_entry.id   28bd8134b5f026ee9d09407fcd561a75
#
_cell.length_a   1.000
_cell.length_b   1.000
_cell.length_c   1.000
_cell.angle_alpha   90.00
_cell.angle_beta   90.00
_cell.angle_gamma   90.00
#
_symmetry.space_group_name_H-M   'P 1'
#
loop_
_entity.id
_entity.type
_entity.pdbx_description
1 polymer ?
#
loop_
_entity_poly.entity_id
_entity_poly.type
_entity_poly.pdbx_seq_one_letter_code
_entity_poly.pdbx_strand_id
1 'polypeptide(L)'
;MSKIKLSKEFIKSTVKLALNEDLYPSGDITSSLINNDKVVNVKLISNQNAIVGGLLFAKQAFALIDGKIKFIIKKKDGSRVKKGSLVASIKGKAKNILIAERVALNFLSHISGIATKTNEFVKLVGKKSKICCTRKTIPNLRVLQKYAVKLGGGTNHRFNLSDEYLIKDNHIASSDLKSLVLKAIKNKKGKKITVEVDTIKQLKSILGLKFNTVLLDNMSVKNLKHGVKIAKKFYETEASGNITLKNIKAVASTGVNRISVGSITHSAPA
;
A
#
# COMPACT_ATOMS: atom_id res chain seq x y z
N MET A 1 0.79 -8.88 -13.00
CA MET A 1 0.28 -7.89 -12.02
C MET A 1 0.15 -6.55 -12.72
N SER A 2 -1.05 -6.00 -12.83
CA SER A 2 -1.29 -4.70 -13.44
C SER A 2 -0.54 -3.60 -12.66
N LYS A 3 0.16 -2.73 -13.37
CA LYS A 3 0.69 -1.49 -12.79
C LYS A 3 -0.51 -0.68 -12.32
N ILE A 4 -0.62 -0.40 -11.01
CA ILE A 4 -1.61 0.56 -10.51
C ILE A 4 -1.27 1.89 -11.17
N LYS A 5 -2.07 2.28 -12.14
CA LYS A 5 -1.95 3.58 -12.84
C LYS A 5 -2.98 4.51 -12.21
N LEU A 6 -2.51 5.57 -11.56
CA LEU A 6 -3.39 6.62 -11.06
C LEU A 6 -3.88 7.44 -12.25
N SER A 7 -5.17 7.36 -12.58
CA SER A 7 -5.74 8.23 -13.61
C SER A 7 -5.89 9.66 -13.08
N LYS A 8 -5.92 10.63 -13.99
CA LYS A 8 -6.15 12.04 -13.61
C LYS A 8 -7.52 12.21 -12.96
N GLU A 9 -8.52 11.51 -13.46
CA GLU A 9 -9.90 11.52 -12.96
C GLU A 9 -9.97 10.99 -11.53
N PHE A 10 -9.27 9.86 -11.25
CA PHE A 10 -9.20 9.29 -9.90
C PHE A 10 -8.55 10.28 -8.91
N ILE A 11 -7.42 10.87 -9.28
CA ILE A 11 -6.74 11.86 -8.42
C ILE A 11 -7.67 13.05 -8.17
N LYS A 12 -8.28 13.61 -9.23
CA LYS A 12 -9.17 14.77 -9.14
C LYS A 12 -10.38 14.50 -8.25
N SER A 13 -11.06 13.37 -8.47
CA SER A 13 -12.26 13.01 -7.69
C SER A 13 -11.92 12.76 -6.21
N THR A 14 -10.84 12.03 -5.93
CA THR A 14 -10.39 11.75 -4.56
C THR A 14 -10.04 13.03 -3.81
N VAL A 15 -9.28 13.94 -4.44
CA VAL A 15 -8.90 15.22 -3.83
C VAL A 15 -10.11 16.14 -3.66
N LYS A 16 -11.05 16.15 -4.63
CA LYS A 16 -12.28 16.93 -4.51
C LYS A 16 -13.12 16.51 -3.30
N LEU A 17 -13.24 15.20 -3.05
CA LEU A 17 -13.95 14.68 -1.88
C LEU A 17 -13.28 15.15 -0.57
N ALA A 18 -11.97 15.08 -0.47
CA ALA A 18 -11.22 15.52 0.71
C ALA A 18 -11.31 17.04 0.91
N LEU A 19 -11.29 17.84 -0.15
CA LEU A 19 -11.50 19.29 -0.06
C LEU A 19 -12.94 19.63 0.36
N ASN A 20 -13.93 18.88 -0.12
CA ASN A 20 -15.32 19.09 0.29
C ASN A 20 -15.50 18.76 1.78
N GLU A 21 -14.86 17.68 2.29
CA GLU A 21 -14.89 17.33 3.72
C GLU A 21 -14.35 18.48 4.59
N ASP A 22 -13.27 19.12 4.15
CA ASP A 22 -12.58 20.17 4.91
C ASP A 22 -13.24 21.55 4.77
N LEU A 23 -13.94 21.82 3.68
CA LEU A 23 -14.50 23.15 3.36
C LEU A 23 -16.02 23.27 3.50
N TYR A 24 -16.76 22.16 3.67
CA TYR A 24 -18.22 22.22 3.81
C TYR A 24 -18.61 22.64 5.24
N PRO A 25 -19.67 23.45 5.43
CA PRO A 25 -20.46 24.10 4.37
C PRO A 25 -19.95 25.49 3.97
N SER A 26 -19.14 26.17 4.78
CA SER A 26 -18.89 27.61 4.72
C SER A 26 -17.48 28.01 4.23
N GLY A 27 -16.67 27.03 3.79
CA GLY A 27 -15.29 27.27 3.39
C GLY A 27 -14.36 27.52 4.59
N ASP A 28 -13.15 28.03 4.32
CA ASP A 28 -12.19 28.40 5.36
C ASP A 28 -12.53 29.77 5.93
N ILE A 29 -13.22 29.77 7.07
CA ILE A 29 -13.64 31.00 7.77
C ILE A 29 -12.44 31.82 8.27
N THR A 30 -11.34 31.18 8.64
CA THR A 30 -10.13 31.86 9.13
C THR A 30 -9.41 32.55 8.00
N SER A 31 -9.18 31.87 6.89
CA SER A 31 -8.55 32.47 5.72
C SER A 31 -9.42 33.55 5.06
N SER A 32 -10.76 33.56 5.32
CA SER A 32 -11.63 34.63 4.86
C SER A 32 -11.28 36.00 5.46
N LEU A 33 -10.65 36.01 6.65
CA LEU A 33 -10.20 37.22 7.32
C LEU A 33 -8.95 37.84 6.67
N ILE A 34 -8.28 37.10 5.77
CA ILE A 34 -7.08 37.60 5.10
C ILE A 34 -7.50 38.40 3.87
N ASN A 35 -7.56 39.72 4.02
CA ASN A 35 -7.83 40.68 2.95
C ASN A 35 -6.58 40.94 2.12
N ASN A 36 -6.10 39.91 1.37
CA ASN A 36 -4.81 40.17 0.77
C ASN A 36 -4.58 39.26 -0.46
N ASP A 37 -4.39 39.93 -1.58
CA ASP A 37 -3.95 39.34 -2.85
C ASP A 37 -2.44 39.06 -2.89
N LYS A 38 -1.76 39.09 -1.74
CA LYS A 38 -0.31 38.89 -1.64
C LYS A 38 0.07 37.53 -2.20
N VAL A 39 0.87 37.55 -3.25
CA VAL A 39 1.48 36.36 -3.82
C VAL A 39 2.70 35.99 -2.97
N VAL A 40 2.72 34.77 -2.46
CA VAL A 40 3.83 34.22 -1.69
C VAL A 40 4.49 33.06 -2.39
N ASN A 41 5.72 32.77 -1.99
CA ASN A 41 6.47 31.61 -2.46
C ASN A 41 6.86 30.76 -1.24
N VAL A 42 6.23 29.58 -1.10
CA VAL A 42 6.44 28.68 0.03
C VAL A 42 7.17 27.40 -0.40
N LYS A 43 7.86 26.79 0.54
CA LYS A 43 8.65 25.58 0.34
C LYS A 43 8.00 24.41 1.09
N LEU A 44 7.82 23.30 0.40
CA LEU A 44 7.47 22.02 1.02
C LEU A 44 8.76 21.28 1.36
N ILE A 45 9.02 21.11 2.66
CA ILE A 45 10.27 20.53 3.17
C ILE A 45 9.94 19.27 3.96
N SER A 46 10.72 18.20 3.78
CA SER A 46 10.58 16.98 4.56
C SER A 46 11.11 17.19 5.99
N ASN A 47 10.30 16.85 7.00
CA ASN A 47 10.70 16.96 8.41
C ASN A 47 11.43 15.72 8.93
N GLN A 48 11.52 14.65 8.11
CA GLN A 48 12.18 13.38 8.46
C GLN A 48 12.77 12.70 7.22
N ASN A 49 13.53 11.61 7.44
CA ASN A 49 13.97 10.73 6.36
C ASN A 49 12.79 9.90 5.88
N ALA A 50 12.47 9.93 4.58
CA ALA A 50 11.28 9.26 4.04
C ALA A 50 11.44 8.82 2.58
N ILE A 51 10.50 8.02 2.12
CA ILE A 51 10.18 7.83 0.71
C ILE A 51 9.01 8.75 0.39
N VAL A 52 9.21 9.75 -0.45
CA VAL A 52 8.16 10.70 -0.83
C VAL A 52 7.12 10.02 -1.70
N GLY A 53 5.86 10.34 -1.46
CA GLY A 53 4.74 9.92 -2.30
C GLY A 53 3.54 10.86 -2.15
N GLY A 54 2.69 10.92 -3.19
CA GLY A 54 1.48 11.72 -3.16
C GLY A 54 1.58 13.12 -3.75
N LEU A 55 2.68 13.43 -4.42
CA LEU A 55 2.90 14.77 -5.00
C LEU A 55 1.84 15.17 -6.03
N LEU A 56 1.28 14.22 -6.78
CA LEU A 56 0.21 14.50 -7.72
C LEU A 56 -1.10 14.85 -7.02
N PHE A 57 -1.39 14.23 -5.86
CA PHE A 57 -2.55 14.57 -5.04
C PHE A 57 -2.40 15.95 -4.43
N ALA A 58 -1.23 16.25 -3.85
CA ALA A 58 -0.94 17.58 -3.31
C ALA A 58 -1.04 18.67 -4.38
N LYS A 59 -0.42 18.46 -5.55
CA LYS A 59 -0.53 19.40 -6.68
C LYS A 59 -2.00 19.61 -7.08
N GLN A 60 -2.81 18.54 -7.10
CA GLN A 60 -4.22 18.62 -7.46
C GLN A 60 -5.04 19.38 -6.41
N ALA A 61 -4.70 19.29 -5.11
CA ALA A 61 -5.37 20.04 -4.06
C ALA A 61 -5.20 21.56 -4.28
N PHE A 62 -3.98 22.01 -4.52
CA PHE A 62 -3.72 23.40 -4.85
C PHE A 62 -4.43 23.85 -6.14
N ALA A 63 -4.37 23.02 -7.19
CA ALA A 63 -4.96 23.35 -8.48
C ALA A 63 -6.50 23.42 -8.46
N LEU A 64 -7.16 22.66 -7.56
CA LEU A 64 -8.63 22.72 -7.41
C LEU A 64 -9.09 23.96 -6.62
N ILE A 65 -8.26 24.49 -5.73
CA ILE A 65 -8.55 25.75 -5.02
C ILE A 65 -8.28 26.95 -5.92
N ASP A 66 -7.14 26.95 -6.62
CA ASP A 66 -6.80 28.02 -7.55
C ASP A 66 -5.87 27.51 -8.65
N GLY A 67 -6.38 27.45 -9.89
CA GLY A 67 -5.62 27.00 -11.06
C GLY A 67 -4.38 27.86 -11.40
N LYS A 68 -4.26 29.06 -10.82
CA LYS A 68 -3.10 29.97 -10.99
C LYS A 68 -1.95 29.60 -10.06
N ILE A 69 -2.16 28.74 -9.04
CA ILE A 69 -1.07 28.29 -8.14
C ILE A 69 -0.06 27.46 -8.93
N LYS A 70 1.19 27.90 -8.89
CA LYS A 70 2.31 27.17 -9.49
C LYS A 70 2.89 26.19 -8.47
N PHE A 71 2.69 24.87 -8.69
CA PHE A 71 3.27 23.79 -7.89
C PHE A 71 4.43 23.14 -8.66
N ILE A 72 5.66 23.35 -8.21
CA ILE A 72 6.89 22.88 -8.86
C ILE A 72 7.47 21.72 -8.05
N ILE A 73 7.38 20.51 -8.60
CA ILE A 73 7.91 19.29 -8.00
C ILE A 73 9.44 19.29 -8.09
N LYS A 74 10.15 19.15 -6.97
CA LYS A 74 11.61 19.04 -6.86
C LYS A 74 12.09 17.62 -6.65
N LYS A 75 11.25 16.75 -6.06
CA LYS A 75 11.51 15.32 -5.88
C LYS A 75 10.33 14.52 -6.46
N LYS A 76 10.60 13.43 -7.14
CA LYS A 76 9.55 12.56 -7.70
C LYS A 76 8.99 11.60 -6.65
N ASP A 77 7.76 11.14 -6.81
CA ASP A 77 7.22 10.04 -6.01
C ASP A 77 8.15 8.82 -6.09
N GLY A 78 8.39 8.17 -4.94
CA GLY A 78 9.37 7.09 -4.79
C GLY A 78 10.81 7.55 -4.47
N SER A 79 11.11 8.86 -4.51
CA SER A 79 12.43 9.37 -4.14
C SER A 79 12.68 9.25 -2.64
N ARG A 80 13.90 8.86 -2.26
CA ARG A 80 14.39 8.99 -0.88
C ARG A 80 14.76 10.43 -0.60
N VAL A 81 14.29 10.94 0.53
CA VAL A 81 14.62 12.27 1.04
C VAL A 81 15.16 12.19 2.46
N LYS A 82 16.00 13.16 2.82
CA LYS A 82 16.47 13.38 4.19
C LYS A 82 15.65 14.50 4.83
N LYS A 83 15.66 14.58 6.16
CA LYS A 83 15.17 15.75 6.89
C LYS A 83 15.80 17.01 6.30
N GLY A 84 15.00 18.06 6.08
CA GLY A 84 15.41 19.32 5.45
C GLY A 84 15.38 19.31 3.91
N SER A 85 15.13 18.19 3.24
CA SER A 85 15.08 18.15 1.78
C SER A 85 13.90 18.96 1.22
N LEU A 86 14.17 19.82 0.24
CA LEU A 86 13.13 20.52 -0.53
C LEU A 86 12.42 19.52 -1.46
N VAL A 87 11.11 19.35 -1.25
CA VAL A 87 10.25 18.40 -1.98
C VAL A 87 9.50 19.09 -3.12
N ALA A 88 8.96 20.27 -2.86
CA ALA A 88 8.30 21.12 -3.86
C ALA A 88 8.39 22.60 -3.50
N SER A 89 8.17 23.48 -4.48
CA SER A 89 7.96 24.91 -4.28
C SER A 89 6.59 25.30 -4.79
N ILE A 90 5.89 26.18 -4.06
CA ILE A 90 4.51 26.54 -4.34
C ILE A 90 4.42 28.06 -4.36
N LYS A 91 3.91 28.64 -5.46
CA LYS A 91 3.73 30.11 -5.61
C LYS A 91 2.27 30.39 -5.94
N GLY A 92 1.65 31.28 -5.17
CA GLY A 92 0.26 31.67 -5.36
C GLY A 92 -0.20 32.66 -4.32
N LYS A 93 -1.50 33.04 -4.33
CA LYS A 93 -2.09 33.88 -3.29
C LYS A 93 -2.03 33.17 -1.93
N ALA A 94 -1.57 33.87 -0.88
CA ALA A 94 -1.40 33.32 0.44
C ALA A 94 -2.67 32.61 0.96
N LYS A 95 -3.82 33.27 0.86
CA LYS A 95 -5.14 32.72 1.24
C LYS A 95 -5.41 31.36 0.57
N ASN A 96 -5.23 31.27 -0.75
CA ASN A 96 -5.53 30.05 -1.51
C ASN A 96 -4.56 28.90 -1.19
N ILE A 97 -3.30 29.24 -0.85
CA ILE A 97 -2.32 28.25 -0.39
C ILE A 97 -2.75 27.68 0.96
N LEU A 98 -3.15 28.52 1.92
CA LEU A 98 -3.61 28.08 3.25
C LEU A 98 -4.83 27.16 3.16
N ILE A 99 -5.81 27.49 2.32
CA ILE A 99 -7.01 26.67 2.10
C ILE A 99 -6.67 25.26 1.61
N ALA A 100 -5.69 25.10 0.70
CA ALA A 100 -5.33 23.80 0.13
C ALA A 100 -4.35 22.99 0.97
N GLU A 101 -3.62 23.65 1.88
CA GLU A 101 -2.44 23.11 2.56
C GLU A 101 -2.74 21.81 3.29
N ARG A 102 -3.77 21.80 4.17
CA ARG A 102 -4.04 20.65 5.02
C ARG A 102 -4.34 19.39 4.23
N VAL A 103 -5.23 19.47 3.24
CA VAL A 103 -5.57 18.35 2.36
C VAL A 103 -4.36 17.86 1.58
N ALA A 104 -3.54 18.78 1.04
CA ALA A 104 -2.31 18.43 0.34
C ALA A 104 -1.33 17.69 1.25
N LEU A 105 -1.11 18.16 2.48
CA LEU A 105 -0.23 17.53 3.46
C LEU A 105 -0.74 16.18 3.94
N ASN A 106 -2.04 16.01 4.11
CA ASN A 106 -2.64 14.72 4.50
C ASN A 106 -2.37 13.63 3.45
N PHE A 107 -2.54 13.93 2.16
CA PHE A 107 -2.18 12.97 1.11
C PHE A 107 -0.69 12.66 1.09
N LEU A 108 0.16 13.68 1.20
CA LEU A 108 1.62 13.51 1.20
C LEU A 108 2.09 12.66 2.38
N SER A 109 1.64 12.96 3.59
CA SER A 109 2.07 12.24 4.79
C SER A 109 1.58 10.80 4.77
N HIS A 110 0.32 10.56 4.43
CA HIS A 110 -0.24 9.20 4.38
C HIS A 110 0.47 8.32 3.33
N ILE A 111 0.64 8.81 2.10
CA ILE A 111 1.29 8.04 1.03
C ILE A 111 2.77 7.85 1.33
N SER A 112 3.47 8.88 1.81
CA SER A 112 4.89 8.80 2.17
C SER A 112 5.12 7.87 3.37
N GLY A 113 4.23 7.89 4.36
CA GLY A 113 4.30 7.01 5.53
C GLY A 113 4.22 5.53 5.14
N ILE A 114 3.24 5.16 4.31
CA ILE A 114 3.12 3.79 3.80
C ILE A 114 4.35 3.40 2.96
N ALA A 115 4.81 4.28 2.07
CA ALA A 115 5.98 4.02 1.23
C ALA A 115 7.25 3.84 2.07
N THR A 116 7.44 4.68 3.07
CA THR A 116 8.58 4.62 4.00
C THR A 116 8.55 3.33 4.82
N LYS A 117 7.43 3.02 5.45
CA LYS A 117 7.26 1.77 6.21
C LYS A 117 7.47 0.54 5.35
N THR A 118 6.93 0.53 4.13
CA THR A 118 7.17 -0.56 3.17
C THR A 118 8.66 -0.71 2.87
N ASN A 119 9.37 0.41 2.65
CA ASN A 119 10.80 0.41 2.35
C ASN A 119 11.65 -0.12 3.52
N GLU A 120 11.26 0.10 4.77
CA GLU A 120 11.91 -0.48 5.93
C GLU A 120 11.88 -2.01 5.89
N PHE A 121 10.71 -2.61 5.65
CA PHE A 121 10.58 -4.05 5.47
C PHE A 121 11.39 -4.57 4.28
N VAL A 122 11.31 -3.89 3.13
CA VAL A 122 12.04 -4.27 1.91
C VAL A 122 13.55 -4.29 2.13
N LYS A 123 14.09 -3.29 2.83
CA LYS A 123 15.52 -3.24 3.18
C LYS A 123 15.95 -4.41 4.06
N LEU A 124 15.13 -4.81 5.03
CA LEU A 124 15.47 -5.90 5.96
C LEU A 124 15.49 -7.27 5.31
N VAL A 125 14.66 -7.52 4.30
CA VAL A 125 14.61 -8.80 3.58
C VAL A 125 15.56 -8.85 2.38
N GLY A 126 15.92 -7.70 1.82
CA GLY A 126 16.77 -7.59 0.63
C GLY A 126 16.18 -8.35 -0.57
N LYS A 127 17.00 -9.18 -1.20
CA LYS A 127 16.57 -10.00 -2.36
C LYS A 127 15.98 -11.37 -1.97
N LYS A 128 15.95 -11.72 -0.69
CA LYS A 128 15.54 -13.06 -0.21
C LYS A 128 14.05 -13.33 -0.41
N SER A 129 13.22 -12.32 -0.18
CA SER A 129 11.77 -12.42 -0.28
C SER A 129 11.17 -11.10 -0.77
N LYS A 130 9.96 -11.15 -1.34
CA LYS A 130 9.22 -9.95 -1.73
C LYS A 130 8.26 -9.54 -0.61
N ILE A 131 8.28 -8.29 -0.18
CA ILE A 131 7.29 -7.74 0.74
C ILE A 131 6.00 -7.47 -0.03
N CYS A 132 4.88 -7.94 0.51
CA CYS A 132 3.56 -7.83 -0.11
C CYS A 132 2.56 -7.15 0.83
N CYS A 133 1.72 -6.26 0.31
CA CYS A 133 0.56 -5.76 1.07
C CYS A 133 -0.57 -6.79 1.08
N THR A 134 -1.63 -6.49 1.83
CA THR A 134 -2.86 -7.29 1.89
C THR A 134 -4.08 -6.49 1.39
N ARG A 135 -5.29 -7.00 1.63
CA ARG A 135 -6.55 -6.26 1.50
C ARG A 135 -6.99 -5.53 2.77
N LYS A 136 -6.19 -5.59 3.84
CA LYS A 136 -6.40 -4.81 5.07
C LYS A 136 -5.99 -3.36 4.80
N THR A 137 -6.89 -2.60 4.20
CA THR A 137 -6.71 -1.21 3.76
C THR A 137 -7.80 -0.33 4.33
N ILE A 138 -7.54 0.97 4.46
CA ILE A 138 -8.57 1.95 4.80
C ILE A 138 -9.64 1.92 3.69
N PRO A 139 -10.93 1.88 4.04
CA PRO A 139 -12.02 1.94 3.06
C PRO A 139 -11.82 3.09 2.07
N ASN A 140 -12.14 2.85 0.80
CA ASN A 140 -12.00 3.78 -0.33
C ASN A 140 -10.58 4.24 -0.68
N LEU A 141 -9.55 3.99 0.16
CA LEU A 141 -8.17 4.40 -0.09
C LEU A 141 -7.26 3.27 -0.64
N ARG A 142 -7.80 2.10 -0.97
CA ARG A 142 -6.99 0.94 -1.40
C ARG A 142 -6.10 1.21 -2.62
N VAL A 143 -6.59 1.92 -3.62
CA VAL A 143 -5.79 2.29 -4.81
C VAL A 143 -4.56 3.07 -4.39
N LEU A 144 -4.76 4.11 -3.58
CA LEU A 144 -3.74 5.02 -3.08
C LEU A 144 -2.73 4.27 -2.19
N GLN A 145 -3.21 3.44 -1.25
CA GLN A 145 -2.33 2.69 -0.35
C GLN A 145 -1.50 1.64 -1.09
N LYS A 146 -2.08 0.93 -2.06
CA LYS A 146 -1.34 -0.01 -2.90
C LYS A 146 -0.34 0.68 -3.83
N TYR A 147 -0.64 1.89 -4.29
CA TYR A 147 0.33 2.75 -4.99
C TYR A 147 1.52 3.07 -4.09
N ALA A 148 1.27 3.51 -2.86
CA ALA A 148 2.31 3.82 -1.88
C ALA A 148 3.22 2.61 -1.56
N VAL A 149 2.65 1.41 -1.45
CA VAL A 149 3.43 0.16 -1.29
C VAL A 149 4.42 -0.03 -2.45
N LYS A 150 4.01 0.25 -3.68
CA LYS A 150 4.91 0.17 -4.86
C LYS A 150 6.03 1.19 -4.79
N LEU A 151 5.75 2.41 -4.34
CA LEU A 151 6.77 3.44 -4.15
C LEU A 151 7.84 3.01 -3.13
N GLY A 152 7.44 2.29 -2.08
CA GLY A 152 8.33 1.74 -1.07
C GLY A 152 9.14 0.52 -1.53
N GLY A 153 8.94 0.02 -2.76
CA GLY A 153 9.61 -1.17 -3.30
C GLY A 153 8.90 -2.49 -3.00
N GLY A 154 7.71 -2.44 -2.41
CA GLY A 154 6.88 -3.61 -2.15
C GLY A 154 6.12 -4.10 -3.38
N THR A 155 5.41 -5.21 -3.21
CA THR A 155 4.50 -5.80 -4.19
C THR A 155 3.07 -5.76 -3.68
N ASN A 156 2.12 -5.92 -4.58
CA ASN A 156 0.70 -5.93 -4.22
C ASN A 156 0.13 -7.35 -4.30
N HIS A 157 -0.63 -7.74 -3.29
CA HIS A 157 -1.55 -8.87 -3.35
C HIS A 157 -2.79 -8.49 -4.17
N ARG A 158 -3.71 -9.45 -4.43
CA ARG A 158 -4.96 -9.22 -5.16
C ARG A 158 -5.62 -7.90 -4.77
N PHE A 159 -6.15 -7.20 -5.74
CA PHE A 159 -6.75 -5.89 -5.51
C PHE A 159 -8.13 -6.00 -4.87
N ASN A 160 -8.95 -6.93 -5.37
CA ASN A 160 -10.32 -7.18 -4.92
C ASN A 160 -10.64 -8.68 -4.89
N LEU A 161 -11.89 -9.04 -4.65
CA LEU A 161 -12.34 -10.42 -4.55
C LEU A 161 -12.41 -11.14 -5.90
N SER A 162 -12.53 -10.40 -7.00
CA SER A 162 -12.60 -10.96 -8.35
C SER A 162 -11.25 -11.10 -9.05
N ASP A 163 -10.17 -10.60 -8.46
CA ASP A 163 -8.84 -10.55 -9.08
C ASP A 163 -8.13 -11.93 -9.02
N GLU A 164 -8.25 -12.62 -7.89
CA GLU A 164 -7.59 -13.89 -7.62
C GLU A 164 -8.40 -14.71 -6.59
N TYR A 165 -8.45 -16.02 -6.76
CA TYR A 165 -8.96 -16.91 -5.73
C TYR A 165 -7.99 -16.91 -4.54
N LEU A 166 -8.53 -16.73 -3.33
CA LEU A 166 -7.80 -16.92 -2.08
C LEU A 166 -8.69 -17.76 -1.16
N ILE A 167 -8.39 -19.05 -1.08
CA ILE A 167 -9.08 -19.99 -0.20
C ILE A 167 -8.46 -19.85 1.19
N LYS A 168 -9.30 -19.64 2.19
CA LYS A 168 -8.95 -19.37 3.58
C LYS A 168 -9.69 -20.31 4.54
N ASP A 169 -9.26 -20.28 5.82
CA ASP A 169 -9.88 -20.96 6.94
C ASP A 169 -11.40 -20.80 6.98
N ASN A 170 -11.90 -19.58 6.85
CA ASN A 170 -13.35 -19.29 6.83
C ASN A 170 -14.12 -20.01 5.71
N HIS A 171 -13.49 -20.34 4.60
CA HIS A 171 -14.11 -21.08 3.51
C HIS A 171 -14.13 -22.60 3.80
N ILE A 172 -13.21 -23.07 4.66
CA ILE A 172 -13.06 -24.49 5.00
C ILE A 172 -14.07 -24.90 6.09
N ALA A 173 -14.57 -23.96 6.87
CA ALA A 173 -15.57 -24.23 7.93
C ALA A 173 -16.80 -25.00 7.43
N SER A 174 -17.14 -24.87 6.14
CA SER A 174 -18.28 -25.52 5.49
C SER A 174 -17.92 -26.59 4.44
N SER A 175 -16.62 -26.86 4.21
CA SER A 175 -16.18 -27.73 3.12
C SER A 175 -14.75 -28.23 3.33
N ASP A 176 -14.46 -29.43 2.84
CA ASP A 176 -13.08 -29.96 2.81
C ASP A 176 -12.15 -29.11 1.95
N LEU A 177 -10.95 -28.82 2.45
CA LEU A 177 -9.94 -27.98 1.80
C LEU A 177 -9.59 -28.48 0.38
N LYS A 178 -9.32 -29.79 0.24
CA LYS A 178 -8.94 -30.39 -1.03
C LYS A 178 -10.06 -30.26 -2.08
N SER A 179 -11.30 -30.48 -1.67
CA SER A 179 -12.49 -30.32 -2.51
C SER A 179 -12.64 -28.88 -3.01
N LEU A 180 -12.47 -27.87 -2.13
CA LEU A 180 -12.52 -26.46 -2.51
C LEU A 180 -11.41 -26.08 -3.49
N VAL A 181 -10.19 -26.58 -3.29
CA VAL A 181 -9.07 -26.34 -4.19
C VAL A 181 -9.36 -26.93 -5.56
N LEU A 182 -9.89 -28.18 -5.65
CA LEU A 182 -10.27 -28.81 -6.91
C LEU A 182 -11.38 -28.02 -7.64
N LYS A 183 -12.40 -27.56 -6.91
CA LYS A 183 -13.45 -26.70 -7.47
C LYS A 183 -12.86 -25.38 -8.00
N ALA A 184 -11.93 -24.74 -7.28
CA ALA A 184 -11.27 -23.53 -7.73
C ALA A 184 -10.42 -23.77 -9.00
N ILE A 185 -9.70 -24.88 -9.08
CA ILE A 185 -8.91 -25.28 -10.26
C ILE A 185 -9.82 -25.45 -11.49
N LYS A 186 -10.98 -26.11 -11.34
CA LYS A 186 -11.96 -26.29 -12.41
C LYS A 186 -12.52 -24.96 -12.90
N ASN A 187 -12.76 -24.00 -11.99
CA ASN A 187 -13.48 -22.75 -12.26
C ASN A 187 -12.57 -21.52 -12.47
N LYS A 188 -11.24 -21.66 -12.42
CA LYS A 188 -10.30 -20.52 -12.34
C LYS A 188 -10.33 -19.57 -13.54
N LYS A 189 -10.75 -19.99 -14.74
CA LYS A 189 -10.84 -19.15 -15.96
C LYS A 189 -9.62 -18.23 -16.13
N GLY A 190 -8.40 -18.75 -15.99
CA GLY A 190 -7.16 -17.98 -16.07
C GLY A 190 -6.77 -17.22 -14.79
N LYS A 191 -7.61 -17.15 -13.77
CA LYS A 191 -7.29 -16.50 -12.49
C LYS A 191 -6.28 -17.32 -11.69
N LYS A 192 -5.44 -16.61 -10.91
CA LYS A 192 -4.55 -17.25 -9.94
C LYS A 192 -5.33 -17.83 -8.79
N ILE A 193 -4.76 -18.85 -8.17
CA ILE A 193 -5.30 -19.46 -6.95
C ILE A 193 -4.20 -19.43 -5.90
N THR A 194 -4.48 -18.81 -4.77
CA THR A 194 -3.71 -18.88 -3.53
C THR A 194 -4.50 -19.67 -2.51
N VAL A 195 -3.85 -20.61 -1.84
CA VAL A 195 -4.45 -21.44 -0.78
C VAL A 195 -3.74 -21.15 0.53
N GLU A 196 -4.50 -20.70 1.52
CA GLU A 196 -4.02 -20.44 2.88
C GLU A 196 -4.13 -21.72 3.72
N VAL A 197 -3.07 -22.03 4.45
CA VAL A 197 -2.99 -23.19 5.36
C VAL A 197 -2.29 -22.78 6.65
N ASP A 198 -2.83 -23.25 7.79
CA ASP A 198 -2.33 -22.95 9.13
C ASP A 198 -1.43 -24.07 9.67
N THR A 199 -1.50 -25.26 9.07
CA THR A 199 -0.79 -26.45 9.53
C THR A 199 -0.06 -27.19 8.40
N ILE A 200 1.01 -27.91 8.77
CA ILE A 200 1.71 -28.81 7.85
C ILE A 200 0.81 -29.96 7.37
N LYS A 201 -0.18 -30.38 8.18
CA LYS A 201 -1.14 -31.41 7.79
C LYS A 201 -2.02 -30.93 6.64
N GLN A 202 -2.59 -29.71 6.72
CA GLN A 202 -3.33 -29.09 5.63
C GLN A 202 -2.46 -28.90 4.37
N LEU A 203 -1.21 -28.43 4.54
CA LEU A 203 -0.29 -28.33 3.41
C LEU A 203 -0.11 -29.68 2.68
N LYS A 204 0.15 -30.75 3.43
CA LYS A 204 0.34 -32.09 2.85
C LYS A 204 -0.89 -32.61 2.10
N SER A 205 -2.11 -32.28 2.55
CA SER A 205 -3.35 -32.74 1.92
C SER A 205 -3.60 -32.14 0.52
N ILE A 206 -2.95 -31.05 0.18
CA ILE A 206 -3.12 -30.33 -1.10
C ILE A 206 -1.88 -30.38 -2.01
N LEU A 207 -0.81 -31.08 -1.58
CA LEU A 207 0.41 -31.21 -2.38
C LEU A 207 0.12 -31.86 -3.73
N GLY A 208 0.74 -31.32 -4.79
CA GLY A 208 0.59 -31.82 -6.18
C GLY A 208 -0.67 -31.31 -6.89
N LEU A 209 -1.62 -30.64 -6.22
CA LEU A 209 -2.74 -29.99 -6.89
C LEU A 209 -2.25 -28.77 -7.70
N LYS A 210 -2.84 -28.50 -8.88
CA LYS A 210 -2.36 -27.48 -9.84
C LYS A 210 -2.87 -26.06 -9.50
N PHE A 211 -2.34 -25.43 -8.46
CA PHE A 211 -2.60 -24.02 -8.11
C PHE A 211 -1.30 -23.21 -8.03
N ASN A 212 -1.36 -21.90 -7.76
CA ASN A 212 -0.22 -21.00 -7.95
C ASN A 212 0.61 -20.78 -6.69
N THR A 213 -0.04 -20.48 -5.58
CA THR A 213 0.63 -20.02 -4.35
C THR A 213 0.05 -20.72 -3.13
N VAL A 214 0.92 -21.18 -2.24
CA VAL A 214 0.50 -21.58 -0.89
C VAL A 214 0.90 -20.48 0.11
N LEU A 215 -0.07 -20.04 0.90
CA LEU A 215 0.11 -19.08 1.97
C LEU A 215 0.16 -19.84 3.28
N LEU A 216 1.28 -19.73 3.98
CA LEU A 216 1.56 -20.34 5.26
C LEU A 216 1.25 -19.30 6.35
N ASP A 217 0.07 -19.41 6.99
CA ASP A 217 -0.41 -18.38 7.92
C ASP A 217 -0.09 -18.72 9.37
N ASN A 218 0.33 -17.73 10.12
CA ASN A 218 0.61 -17.79 11.57
C ASN A 218 1.54 -18.95 12.02
N MET A 219 2.40 -19.45 11.13
CA MET A 219 3.34 -20.52 11.45
C MET A 219 4.58 -20.02 12.20
N SER A 220 5.06 -20.80 13.17
CA SER A 220 6.39 -20.57 13.77
C SER A 220 7.48 -20.64 12.69
N VAL A 221 8.63 -19.97 12.91
CA VAL A 221 9.76 -19.98 11.97
C VAL A 221 10.21 -21.39 11.62
N LYS A 222 10.16 -22.32 12.60
CA LYS A 222 10.49 -23.75 12.41
C LYS A 222 9.50 -24.41 11.44
N ASN A 223 8.22 -24.25 11.67
CA ASN A 223 7.16 -24.81 10.81
C ASN A 223 7.15 -24.16 9.43
N LEU A 224 7.37 -22.83 9.37
CA LEU A 224 7.46 -22.11 8.12
C LEU A 224 8.62 -22.64 7.26
N LYS A 225 9.83 -22.82 7.84
CA LYS A 225 10.98 -23.41 7.14
C LYS A 225 10.67 -24.82 6.62
N HIS A 226 9.98 -25.65 7.43
CA HIS A 226 9.56 -26.99 7.02
C HIS A 226 8.50 -26.93 5.89
N GLY A 227 7.49 -26.08 6.03
CA GLY A 227 6.45 -25.87 5.00
C GLY A 227 7.03 -25.38 3.68
N VAL A 228 7.95 -24.40 3.72
CA VAL A 228 8.65 -23.93 2.51
C VAL A 228 9.45 -25.04 1.84
N LYS A 229 10.17 -25.88 2.60
CA LYS A 229 10.94 -27.03 2.05
C LYS A 229 10.03 -28.00 1.29
N ILE A 230 8.83 -28.27 1.80
CA ILE A 230 7.85 -29.15 1.18
C ILE A 230 7.23 -28.48 -0.05
N ALA A 231 6.77 -27.23 0.09
CA ALA A 231 5.91 -26.57 -0.87
C ALA A 231 6.64 -26.01 -2.11
N LYS A 232 7.90 -25.57 -1.96
CA LYS A 232 8.64 -24.82 -2.99
C LYS A 232 8.85 -25.54 -4.33
N LYS A 233 8.70 -26.86 -4.34
CA LYS A 233 8.77 -27.68 -5.58
C LYS A 233 7.52 -27.56 -6.43
N PHE A 234 6.40 -27.15 -5.83
CA PHE A 234 5.06 -27.13 -6.44
C PHE A 234 4.50 -25.72 -6.57
N TYR A 235 4.80 -24.82 -5.63
CA TYR A 235 4.10 -23.55 -5.47
C TYR A 235 5.06 -22.39 -5.19
N GLU A 236 4.63 -21.17 -5.55
CA GLU A 236 5.15 -19.98 -4.90
C GLU A 236 4.72 -20.02 -3.42
N THR A 237 5.65 -19.74 -2.50
CA THR A 237 5.38 -19.78 -1.07
C THR A 237 5.20 -18.36 -0.53
N GLU A 238 4.21 -18.17 0.31
CA GLU A 238 3.93 -16.91 1.00
C GLU A 238 3.84 -17.12 2.49
N ALA A 239 4.44 -16.23 3.28
CA ALA A 239 4.27 -16.19 4.74
C ALA A 239 3.34 -15.04 5.11
N SER A 240 2.45 -15.27 6.06
CA SER A 240 1.53 -14.28 6.62
C SER A 240 1.38 -14.49 8.14
N GLY A 241 0.77 -13.51 8.79
CA GLY A 241 0.46 -13.55 10.24
C GLY A 241 1.55 -12.94 11.11
N ASN A 242 1.17 -11.93 11.90
CA ASN A 242 1.98 -11.28 12.94
C ASN A 242 3.38 -10.84 12.51
N ILE A 243 3.55 -10.42 11.24
CA ILE A 243 4.83 -9.97 10.70
C ILE A 243 5.15 -8.55 11.17
N THR A 244 6.34 -8.39 11.76
CA THR A 244 6.86 -7.14 12.30
C THR A 244 8.30 -6.90 11.83
N LEU A 245 8.83 -5.68 12.01
CA LEU A 245 10.24 -5.39 11.73
C LEU A 245 11.20 -6.23 12.60
N LYS A 246 10.76 -6.69 13.79
CA LYS A 246 11.56 -7.52 14.69
C LYS A 246 11.75 -8.96 14.16
N ASN A 247 10.70 -9.57 13.57
CA ASN A 247 10.72 -10.97 13.16
C ASN A 247 10.94 -11.19 11.65
N ILE A 248 10.82 -10.14 10.82
CA ILE A 248 10.85 -10.26 9.36
C ILE A 248 12.13 -10.93 8.82
N LYS A 249 13.29 -10.68 9.42
CA LYS A 249 14.55 -11.29 9.00
C LYS A 249 14.54 -12.81 9.21
N ALA A 250 14.01 -13.27 10.34
CA ALA A 250 13.86 -14.70 10.63
C ALA A 250 12.86 -15.36 9.66
N VAL A 251 11.75 -14.70 9.36
CA VAL A 251 10.78 -15.18 8.36
C VAL A 251 11.41 -15.27 6.97
N ALA A 252 12.12 -14.23 6.52
CA ALA A 252 12.80 -14.24 5.22
C ALA A 252 13.91 -15.31 5.13
N SER A 253 14.57 -15.65 6.23
CA SER A 253 15.60 -16.69 6.26
C SER A 253 15.07 -18.11 6.02
N THR A 254 13.75 -18.32 6.11
CA THR A 254 13.12 -19.62 5.80
C THR A 254 13.12 -19.93 4.30
N GLY A 255 13.43 -18.95 3.44
CA GLY A 255 13.44 -19.09 1.99
C GLY A 255 12.05 -18.94 1.34
N VAL A 256 11.08 -18.39 2.06
CA VAL A 256 9.77 -18.05 1.52
C VAL A 256 9.88 -17.00 0.39
N ASN A 257 9.08 -17.15 -0.68
CA ASN A 257 9.17 -16.27 -1.85
C ASN A 257 8.64 -14.86 -1.58
N ARG A 258 7.54 -14.75 -0.83
CA ARG A 258 6.95 -13.45 -0.47
C ARG A 258 6.39 -13.46 0.96
N ILE A 259 6.31 -12.28 1.55
CA ILE A 259 5.87 -12.08 2.92
C ILE A 259 4.79 -11.01 2.92
N SER A 260 3.59 -11.38 3.31
CA SER A 260 2.45 -10.46 3.42
C SER A 260 2.44 -9.76 4.77
N VAL A 261 2.42 -8.42 4.73
CA VAL A 261 2.45 -7.56 5.91
C VAL A 261 1.26 -6.62 5.90
N GLY A 262 0.25 -6.90 6.74
CA GLY A 262 -0.96 -6.07 6.82
C GLY A 262 -0.67 -4.67 7.38
N SER A 263 0.22 -4.57 8.37
CA SER A 263 0.52 -3.32 9.07
C SER A 263 1.11 -2.21 8.19
N ILE A 264 1.61 -2.52 7.00
CA ILE A 264 2.10 -1.49 6.07
C ILE A 264 0.97 -0.65 5.47
N THR A 265 -0.27 -1.12 5.51
CA THR A 265 -1.42 -0.38 4.98
C THR A 265 -2.40 0.05 6.06
N HIS A 266 -2.69 -0.79 7.07
CA HIS A 266 -3.67 -0.42 8.09
C HIS A 266 -3.07 0.30 9.32
N SER A 267 -1.74 0.34 9.48
CA SER A 267 -1.07 0.94 10.65
C SER A 267 0.21 1.67 10.26
N ALA A 268 0.27 2.26 9.06
CA ALA A 268 1.38 3.12 8.69
C ALA A 268 1.27 4.46 9.43
N PRO A 269 2.39 5.06 9.89
CA PRO A 269 2.40 6.43 10.37
C PRO A 269 2.12 7.38 9.20
N ALA A 270 1.48 8.51 9.50
CA ALA A 270 1.23 9.59 8.53
C ALA A 270 2.02 10.84 8.92
#